data_8bc0d8e996908d27ecff8d4a973ec73b
#
_entry.id   8bc0d8e996908d27ecff8d4a973ec73b
#
_cell.length_a   1.000
_cell.length_b   1.000
_cell.length_c   1.000
_cell.angle_alpha   90.00
_cell.angle_beta   90.00
_cell.angle_gamma   90.00
#
_symmetry.space_group_name_H-M   'P 1'
#
loop_
_entity.id
_entity.type
_entity.pdbx_description
1 polymer ?
#
loop_
_entity_poly.entity_id
_entity_poly.type
_entity_poly.pdbx_seq_one_letter_code
_entity_poly.pdbx_strand_id
1 'polypeptide(L)'
;MLQSPEGSQASAQSNGQGASHARLMDKVYRHQRHFYDATRKYYLLGRDQMIATLHVPDGGSVLEIGCGTGRNLVKTAQHYPDAKLYGIDISAEMLDTARSAARRAGIESRTELELADAAQFDPEQLFRQTGFDRIFISYAISMIPQWQSVIRESIRHLGPAGELHVVDFGDQSRLPGWFKRGLYTWLDWFHVTPRQDMFAVCERLAAERGLSVERRVLYRGFAWIAVIRASA
;
A
#
# COMPACT_ATOMS: atom_id res chain seq x y z
N MET A 1 12.22 21.41 43.41
CA MET A 1 11.65 20.31 42.59
C MET A 1 11.42 20.86 41.19
N LEU A 2 12.34 20.58 40.29
CA LEU A 2 12.31 21.05 38.90
C LEU A 2 11.88 19.85 38.05
N GLN A 3 10.72 19.95 37.39
CA GLN A 3 10.25 18.98 36.40
C GLN A 3 10.90 19.31 35.05
N SER A 4 11.57 18.35 34.46
CA SER A 4 12.21 18.42 33.13
C SER A 4 11.19 18.25 32.02
N PRO A 5 11.32 18.96 30.89
CA PRO A 5 10.42 18.84 29.74
C PRO A 5 11.00 17.84 28.69
N GLU A 6 10.79 16.55 28.87
CA GLU A 6 11.24 15.55 27.87
C GLU A 6 10.18 15.08 26.89
N GLY A 7 8.93 15.55 26.99
CA GLY A 7 7.81 15.09 26.15
C GLY A 7 7.66 15.77 24.77
N SER A 8 8.37 16.88 24.51
CA SER A 8 8.11 17.73 23.33
C SER A 8 8.98 17.45 22.10
N GLN A 9 10.08 16.72 22.23
CA GLN A 9 11.04 16.55 21.12
C GLN A 9 10.73 15.35 20.22
N ALA A 10 10.06 14.32 20.72
CA ALA A 10 9.74 13.11 19.93
C ALA A 10 8.64 13.35 18.89
N SER A 11 7.63 14.18 19.21
CA SER A 11 6.53 14.50 18.28
C SER A 11 6.95 15.46 17.16
N ALA A 12 7.93 16.33 17.39
CA ALA A 12 8.44 17.25 16.37
C ALA A 12 9.35 16.55 15.33
N GLN A 13 10.05 15.48 15.71
CA GLN A 13 10.91 14.72 14.80
C GLN A 13 10.12 13.81 13.86
N SER A 14 9.00 13.21 14.29
CA SER A 14 8.13 12.39 13.43
C SER A 14 7.42 13.23 12.36
N ASN A 15 6.93 14.42 12.70
CA ASN A 15 6.31 15.34 11.75
C ASN A 15 7.31 15.90 10.72
N GLY A 16 8.56 16.09 11.08
CA GLY A 16 9.62 16.56 10.18
C GLY A 16 10.01 15.49 9.13
N GLN A 17 10.02 14.22 9.49
CA GLN A 17 10.35 13.13 8.57
C GLN A 17 9.23 12.86 7.56
N GLY A 18 7.97 12.89 7.97
CA GLY A 18 6.82 12.74 7.08
C GLY A 18 6.73 13.87 6.05
N ALA A 19 6.90 15.12 6.47
CA ALA A 19 6.90 16.28 5.58
C ALA A 19 8.10 16.28 4.61
N SER A 20 9.26 15.81 5.04
CA SER A 20 10.45 15.64 4.20
C SER A 20 10.24 14.55 3.15
N HIS A 21 9.64 13.43 3.54
CA HIS A 21 9.34 12.31 2.66
C HIS A 21 8.28 12.69 1.61
N ALA A 22 7.21 13.37 2.01
CA ALA A 22 6.19 13.87 1.10
C ALA A 22 6.78 14.81 0.03
N ARG A 23 7.64 15.76 0.42
CA ARG A 23 8.32 16.68 -0.52
C ARG A 23 9.29 15.96 -1.46
N LEU A 24 9.97 14.91 -0.98
CA LEU A 24 10.85 14.09 -1.83
C LEU A 24 10.03 13.33 -2.85
N MET A 25 8.92 12.73 -2.43
CA MET A 25 8.01 12.00 -3.31
C MET A 25 7.39 12.92 -4.36
N ASP A 26 6.90 14.11 -3.99
CA ASP A 26 6.37 15.10 -4.94
C ASP A 26 7.42 15.53 -5.97
N LYS A 27 8.69 15.71 -5.56
CA LYS A 27 9.78 16.08 -6.47
C LYS A 27 10.14 14.95 -7.44
N VAL A 28 10.18 13.71 -6.97
CA VAL A 28 10.42 12.51 -7.80
C VAL A 28 9.28 12.32 -8.81
N TYR A 29 8.02 12.44 -8.34
CA TYR A 29 6.85 12.28 -9.19
C TYR A 29 6.70 13.38 -10.24
N ARG A 30 7.05 14.62 -9.94
CA ARG A 30 6.88 15.77 -10.87
C ARG A 30 7.68 15.62 -12.16
N HIS A 31 8.90 15.07 -12.10
CA HIS A 31 9.80 14.96 -13.26
C HIS A 31 9.67 13.63 -14.03
N GLN A 32 9.14 12.59 -13.41
CA GLN A 32 9.08 11.25 -13.99
C GLN A 32 7.66 10.73 -14.21
N ARG A 33 6.64 11.54 -13.92
CA ARG A 33 5.22 11.17 -13.85
C ARG A 33 4.72 10.39 -15.07
N HIS A 34 4.96 10.88 -16.28
CA HIS A 34 4.46 10.22 -17.49
C HIS A 34 5.24 8.95 -17.88
N PHE A 35 6.53 8.94 -17.62
CA PHE A 35 7.37 7.78 -17.92
C PHE A 35 7.20 6.68 -16.84
N TYR A 36 7.06 7.09 -15.60
CA TYR A 36 6.87 6.21 -14.45
C TYR A 36 5.53 5.45 -14.53
N ASP A 37 4.42 6.14 -14.82
CA ASP A 37 3.10 5.50 -14.95
C ASP A 37 3.01 4.56 -16.16
N ALA A 38 3.59 4.92 -17.30
CA ALA A 38 3.58 4.09 -18.49
C ALA A 38 4.38 2.79 -18.32
N THR A 39 5.52 2.86 -17.61
CA THR A 39 6.38 1.69 -17.38
C THR A 39 5.84 0.79 -16.26
N ARG A 40 5.23 1.35 -15.20
CA ARG A 40 4.64 0.60 -14.06
C ARG A 40 3.65 -0.47 -14.50
N LYS A 41 2.93 -0.25 -15.59
CA LYS A 41 1.97 -1.21 -16.12
C LYS A 41 2.61 -2.57 -16.46
N TYR A 42 3.86 -2.57 -16.86
CA TYR A 42 4.51 -3.77 -17.41
C TYR A 42 5.34 -4.56 -16.40
N TYR A 43 5.83 -3.96 -15.32
CA TYR A 43 6.72 -4.64 -14.38
C TYR A 43 6.14 -4.87 -12.97
N LEU A 44 5.04 -4.24 -12.61
CA LEU A 44 4.37 -4.51 -11.32
C LEU A 44 3.46 -5.75 -11.45
N LEU A 45 4.10 -6.91 -11.56
CA LEU A 45 3.42 -8.18 -11.78
C LEU A 45 2.64 -8.64 -10.53
N GLY A 46 1.57 -9.41 -10.72
CA GLY A 46 0.77 -9.96 -9.61
C GLY A 46 -0.31 -9.03 -9.07
N ARG A 47 -0.30 -7.72 -9.39
CA ARG A 47 -1.34 -6.77 -8.93
C ARG A 47 -2.74 -7.17 -9.35
N ASP A 48 -2.93 -7.39 -10.65
CA ASP A 48 -4.25 -7.70 -11.20
C ASP A 48 -4.74 -9.06 -10.68
N GLN A 49 -3.80 -10.01 -10.46
CA GLN A 49 -4.11 -11.29 -9.84
C GLN A 49 -4.53 -11.12 -8.38
N MET A 50 -3.82 -10.29 -7.59
CA MET A 50 -4.19 -9.99 -6.22
C MET A 50 -5.58 -9.35 -6.18
N ILE A 51 -5.84 -8.32 -7.00
CA ILE A 51 -7.14 -7.64 -7.05
C ILE A 51 -8.26 -8.63 -7.37
N ALA A 52 -8.08 -9.51 -8.37
CA ALA A 52 -9.08 -10.51 -8.75
C ALA A 52 -9.37 -11.52 -7.63
N THR A 53 -8.49 -11.67 -6.64
CA THR A 53 -8.63 -12.61 -5.52
C THR A 53 -8.85 -11.93 -4.17
N LEU A 54 -9.30 -10.68 -4.15
CA LEU A 54 -9.65 -9.98 -2.90
C LEU A 54 -10.91 -10.56 -2.24
N HIS A 55 -11.78 -11.22 -3.02
CA HIS A 55 -13.04 -11.79 -2.51
C HIS A 55 -13.84 -10.79 -1.66
N VAL A 56 -14.04 -9.57 -2.21
CA VAL A 56 -14.77 -8.51 -1.52
C VAL A 56 -16.22 -8.96 -1.32
N PRO A 57 -16.78 -8.86 -0.11
CA PRO A 57 -18.21 -9.09 0.11
C PRO A 57 -19.09 -8.12 -0.69
N ASP A 58 -20.33 -8.49 -0.98
CA ASP A 58 -21.28 -7.60 -1.65
C ASP A 58 -21.48 -6.30 -0.87
N GLY A 59 -21.27 -5.16 -1.52
CA GLY A 59 -21.29 -3.84 -0.88
C GLY A 59 -20.16 -3.57 0.11
N GLY A 60 -19.18 -4.46 0.20
CA GLY A 60 -18.05 -4.38 1.13
C GLY A 60 -17.13 -3.20 0.87
N SER A 61 -16.35 -2.86 1.89
CA SER A 61 -15.39 -1.75 1.92
C SER A 61 -13.97 -2.21 1.56
N VAL A 62 -13.33 -1.49 0.64
CA VAL A 62 -11.96 -1.79 0.17
C VAL A 62 -11.09 -0.55 0.31
N LEU A 63 -9.99 -0.64 1.08
CA LEU A 63 -9.00 0.42 1.22
C LEU A 63 -7.72 0.06 0.47
N GLU A 64 -7.24 0.94 -0.41
CA GLU A 64 -5.89 0.88 -0.97
C GLU A 64 -4.95 1.83 -0.20
N ILE A 65 -3.87 1.29 0.33
CA ILE A 65 -2.78 2.03 0.96
C ILE A 65 -1.74 2.41 -0.10
N GLY A 66 -1.44 3.71 -0.22
CA GLY A 66 -0.56 4.22 -1.28
C GLY A 66 -1.21 4.09 -2.66
N CYS A 67 -2.43 4.62 -2.80
CA CYS A 67 -3.26 4.40 -3.99
C CYS A 67 -2.72 5.08 -5.27
N GLY A 68 -1.76 6.00 -5.14
CA GLY A 68 -1.13 6.66 -6.27
C GLY A 68 -2.14 7.31 -7.21
N THR A 69 -2.06 6.96 -8.48
CA THR A 69 -2.94 7.49 -9.54
C THR A 69 -4.34 6.83 -9.62
N GLY A 70 -4.67 5.95 -8.67
CA GLY A 70 -5.98 5.29 -8.57
C GLY A 70 -6.23 4.15 -9.57
N ARG A 71 -5.20 3.71 -10.31
CA ARG A 71 -5.35 2.63 -11.29
C ARG A 71 -5.93 1.35 -10.69
N ASN A 72 -5.44 0.97 -9.52
CA ASN A 72 -5.89 -0.27 -8.89
C ASN A 72 -7.30 -0.14 -8.32
N LEU A 73 -7.69 1.02 -7.80
CA LEU A 73 -9.08 1.29 -7.40
C LEU A 73 -10.04 1.16 -8.58
N VAL A 74 -9.69 1.73 -9.74
CA VAL A 74 -10.47 1.55 -10.98
C VAL A 74 -10.56 0.07 -11.36
N LYS A 75 -9.45 -0.68 -11.23
CA LYS A 75 -9.45 -2.12 -11.52
C LYS A 75 -10.28 -2.91 -10.50
N THR A 76 -10.20 -2.56 -9.23
CA THR A 76 -11.02 -3.14 -8.15
C THR A 76 -12.51 -2.91 -8.42
N ALA A 77 -12.88 -1.70 -8.85
CA ALA A 77 -14.24 -1.36 -9.23
C ALA A 77 -14.82 -2.22 -10.36
N GLN A 78 -13.97 -2.65 -11.30
CA GLN A 78 -14.36 -3.53 -12.41
C GLN A 78 -14.63 -4.96 -11.94
N HIS A 79 -13.89 -5.46 -10.94
CA HIS A 79 -14.08 -6.80 -10.37
C HIS A 79 -15.21 -6.84 -9.34
N TYR A 80 -15.42 -5.74 -8.62
CA TYR A 80 -16.35 -5.63 -7.49
C TYR A 80 -17.23 -4.38 -7.68
N PRO A 81 -18.27 -4.47 -8.52
CA PRO A 81 -19.08 -3.31 -8.93
C PRO A 81 -19.81 -2.64 -7.76
N ASP A 82 -20.16 -3.39 -6.70
CA ASP A 82 -20.89 -2.87 -5.56
C ASP A 82 -20.00 -2.43 -4.39
N ALA A 83 -18.68 -2.64 -4.48
CA ALA A 83 -17.74 -2.29 -3.42
C ALA A 83 -17.64 -0.77 -3.23
N LYS A 84 -17.52 -0.34 -1.97
CA LYS A 84 -17.13 1.01 -1.58
C LYS A 84 -15.61 1.08 -1.56
N LEU A 85 -15.04 2.07 -2.24
CA LEU A 85 -13.61 2.17 -2.48
C LEU A 85 -13.03 3.35 -1.70
N TYR A 86 -11.94 3.09 -1.02
CA TYR A 86 -11.21 4.06 -0.23
C TYR A 86 -9.74 4.02 -0.64
N GLY A 87 -9.09 5.18 -0.63
CA GLY A 87 -7.66 5.25 -0.95
C GLY A 87 -6.97 6.32 -0.14
N ILE A 88 -5.78 6.01 0.35
CA ILE A 88 -4.90 7.01 0.95
C ILE A 88 -3.58 7.08 0.18
N ASP A 89 -3.04 8.29 0.09
CA ASP A 89 -1.70 8.54 -0.43
C ASP A 89 -1.10 9.75 0.29
N ILE A 90 0.23 9.82 0.36
CA ILE A 90 0.94 10.95 0.94
C ILE A 90 1.11 12.12 -0.04
N SER A 91 0.87 11.88 -1.34
CA SER A 91 1.00 12.87 -2.41
C SER A 91 -0.36 13.40 -2.85
N ALA A 92 -0.59 14.69 -2.65
CA ALA A 92 -1.80 15.38 -3.13
C ALA A 92 -1.92 15.34 -4.66
N GLU A 93 -0.80 15.43 -5.40
CA GLU A 93 -0.79 15.34 -6.87
C GLU A 93 -1.27 13.96 -7.37
N MET A 94 -0.88 12.89 -6.66
CA MET A 94 -1.35 11.53 -6.98
C MET A 94 -2.85 11.41 -6.75
N LEU A 95 -3.35 11.93 -5.63
CA LEU A 95 -4.78 11.92 -5.31
C LEU A 95 -5.61 12.71 -6.32
N ASP A 96 -5.13 13.85 -6.81
CA ASP A 96 -5.83 14.61 -7.86
C ASP A 96 -5.92 13.81 -9.18
N THR A 97 -4.86 13.08 -9.49
CA THR A 97 -4.85 12.15 -10.64
C THR A 97 -5.82 11.00 -10.39
N ALA A 98 -5.83 10.42 -9.18
CA ALA A 98 -6.75 9.35 -8.80
C ALA A 98 -8.21 9.78 -8.85
N ARG A 99 -8.55 10.97 -8.33
CA ARG A 99 -9.90 11.56 -8.44
C ARG A 99 -10.32 11.70 -9.91
N SER A 100 -9.40 12.15 -10.76
CA SER A 100 -9.65 12.26 -12.20
C SER A 100 -9.84 10.89 -12.86
N ALA A 101 -9.10 9.86 -12.43
CA ALA A 101 -9.28 8.50 -12.91
C ALA A 101 -10.63 7.92 -12.47
N ALA A 102 -11.03 8.14 -11.22
CA ALA A 102 -12.33 7.71 -10.68
C ALA A 102 -13.49 8.34 -11.45
N ARG A 103 -13.44 9.65 -11.74
CA ARG A 103 -14.45 10.34 -12.58
C ARG A 103 -14.54 9.75 -13.98
N ARG A 104 -13.39 9.55 -14.65
CA ARG A 104 -13.38 8.96 -16.01
C ARG A 104 -13.90 7.53 -16.03
N ALA A 105 -13.75 6.79 -14.95
CA ALA A 105 -14.24 5.42 -14.81
C ALA A 105 -15.71 5.35 -14.31
N GLY A 106 -16.34 6.47 -13.96
CA GLY A 106 -17.71 6.51 -13.47
C GLY A 106 -17.90 5.91 -12.06
N ILE A 107 -16.83 5.92 -11.24
CA ILE A 107 -16.84 5.31 -9.90
C ILE A 107 -16.72 6.35 -8.77
N GLU A 108 -16.76 7.64 -9.09
CA GLU A 108 -16.55 8.73 -8.13
C GLU A 108 -17.54 8.69 -6.96
N SER A 109 -18.82 8.34 -7.22
CA SER A 109 -19.87 8.29 -6.18
C SER A 109 -19.65 7.25 -5.09
N ARG A 110 -18.76 6.28 -5.31
CA ARG A 110 -18.41 5.20 -4.37
C ARG A 110 -16.92 5.10 -4.07
N THR A 111 -16.18 6.20 -4.35
CA THR A 111 -14.72 6.26 -4.13
C THR A 111 -14.38 7.49 -3.30
N GLU A 112 -13.77 7.29 -2.14
CA GLU A 112 -13.27 8.34 -1.26
C GLU A 112 -11.75 8.29 -1.21
N LEU A 113 -11.09 9.46 -1.37
CA LEU A 113 -9.63 9.56 -1.48
C LEU A 113 -9.11 10.65 -0.55
N GLU A 114 -8.21 10.28 0.38
CA GLU A 114 -7.73 11.19 1.41
C GLU A 114 -6.19 11.22 1.48
N LEU A 115 -5.68 12.42 1.83
CA LEU A 115 -4.26 12.64 2.07
C LEU A 115 -3.90 12.14 3.46
N ALA A 116 -3.07 11.09 3.55
CA ALA A 116 -2.67 10.54 4.84
C ALA A 116 -1.30 9.85 4.77
N ASP A 117 -0.63 9.80 5.93
CA ASP A 117 0.55 8.95 6.12
C ASP A 117 0.09 7.52 6.43
N ALA A 118 0.48 6.58 5.57
CA ALA A 118 0.15 5.17 5.70
C ALA A 118 0.69 4.51 6.99
N ALA A 119 1.72 5.09 7.61
CA ALA A 119 2.28 4.59 8.86
C ALA A 119 1.47 4.98 10.10
N GLN A 120 0.59 5.98 9.97
CA GLN A 120 -0.35 6.43 11.01
C GLN A 120 -1.53 7.14 10.35
N PHE A 121 -2.69 6.56 10.38
CA PHE A 121 -3.92 7.17 9.89
C PHE A 121 -5.11 6.72 10.74
N ASP A 122 -6.15 7.55 10.77
CA ASP A 122 -7.40 7.26 11.48
C ASP A 122 -8.53 7.16 10.46
N PRO A 123 -9.02 5.94 10.14
CA PRO A 123 -10.07 5.76 9.16
C PRO A 123 -11.42 6.35 9.60
N GLU A 124 -11.65 6.53 10.92
CA GLU A 124 -12.86 7.17 11.40
C GLU A 124 -12.86 8.67 11.10
N GLN A 125 -11.72 9.34 11.27
CA GLN A 125 -11.56 10.75 10.90
C GLN A 125 -11.60 10.95 9.39
N LEU A 126 -10.93 10.07 8.62
CA LEU A 126 -10.80 10.23 7.17
C LEU A 126 -12.09 9.85 6.43
N PHE A 127 -12.73 8.73 6.80
CA PHE A 127 -13.77 8.08 6.01
C PHE A 127 -15.03 7.74 6.80
N ARG A 128 -15.08 8.03 8.11
CA ARG A 128 -16.14 7.59 9.03
C ARG A 128 -16.30 6.06 9.06
N GLN A 129 -15.15 5.37 8.92
CA GLN A 129 -15.08 3.90 8.95
C GLN A 129 -14.35 3.44 10.21
N THR A 130 -14.88 2.42 10.88
CA THR A 130 -14.21 1.79 12.03
C THR A 130 -13.27 0.65 11.62
N GLY A 131 -13.38 0.19 10.38
CA GLY A 131 -12.57 -0.87 9.79
C GLY A 131 -13.01 -1.20 8.38
N PHE A 132 -12.20 -2.01 7.68
CA PHE A 132 -12.43 -2.38 6.27
C PHE A 132 -12.53 -3.89 6.09
N ASP A 133 -13.38 -4.32 5.14
CA ASP A 133 -13.48 -5.72 4.75
C ASP A 133 -12.23 -6.19 4.01
N ARG A 134 -11.66 -5.33 3.19
CA ARG A 134 -10.40 -5.59 2.48
C ARG A 134 -9.50 -4.37 2.54
N ILE A 135 -8.26 -4.60 2.91
CA ILE A 135 -7.19 -3.62 2.76
C ILE A 135 -6.17 -4.22 1.80
N PHE A 136 -5.67 -3.45 0.87
CA PHE A 136 -4.55 -3.92 0.07
C PHE A 136 -3.45 -2.88 -0.11
N ILE A 137 -2.22 -3.38 -0.26
CA ILE A 137 -1.02 -2.60 -0.49
C ILE A 137 -0.35 -3.16 -1.74
N SER A 138 -0.11 -2.31 -2.73
CA SER A 138 0.41 -2.74 -4.01
C SER A 138 1.66 -1.95 -4.39
N TYR A 139 2.84 -2.56 -4.22
CA TYR A 139 4.14 -1.97 -4.56
C TYR A 139 4.40 -0.61 -3.89
N ALA A 140 3.89 -0.44 -2.68
CA ALA A 140 4.07 0.75 -1.86
C ALA A 140 5.08 0.51 -0.73
N ILE A 141 5.13 -0.68 -0.12
CA ILE A 141 6.04 -0.94 1.02
C ILE A 141 7.52 -0.88 0.63
N SER A 142 7.86 -1.18 -0.60
CA SER A 142 9.23 -1.04 -1.13
C SER A 142 9.69 0.42 -1.23
N MET A 143 8.76 1.38 -1.20
CA MET A 143 9.01 2.83 -1.27
C MET A 143 8.88 3.53 0.08
N ILE A 144 8.18 2.94 1.05
CA ILE A 144 7.93 3.53 2.36
C ILE A 144 9.01 3.08 3.35
N PRO A 145 9.80 3.99 3.96
CA PRO A 145 10.82 3.61 4.94
C PRO A 145 10.24 2.87 6.15
N GLN A 146 9.11 3.35 6.67
CA GLN A 146 8.41 2.81 7.85
C GLN A 146 7.38 1.71 7.48
N TRP A 147 7.64 0.92 6.45
CA TRP A 147 6.72 -0.06 5.89
C TRP A 147 6.17 -1.09 6.89
N GLN A 148 6.93 -1.44 7.94
CA GLN A 148 6.46 -2.33 9.00
C GLN A 148 5.33 -1.70 9.80
N SER A 149 5.41 -0.38 10.06
CA SER A 149 4.32 0.38 10.69
C SER A 149 3.09 0.42 9.79
N VAL A 150 3.28 0.56 8.47
CA VAL A 150 2.17 0.50 7.51
C VAL A 150 1.41 -0.81 7.59
N ILE A 151 2.11 -1.96 7.63
CA ILE A 151 1.47 -3.28 7.77
C ILE A 151 0.75 -3.37 9.13
N ARG A 152 1.39 -2.92 10.22
CA ARG A 152 0.77 -2.93 11.55
C ARG A 152 -0.51 -2.09 11.60
N GLU A 153 -0.48 -0.88 11.07
CA GLU A 153 -1.66 -0.01 11.00
C GLU A 153 -2.75 -0.62 10.13
N SER A 154 -2.40 -1.17 8.97
CA SER A 154 -3.37 -1.86 8.11
C SER A 154 -4.06 -3.02 8.83
N ILE A 155 -3.32 -3.84 9.59
CA ILE A 155 -3.90 -4.93 10.39
C ILE A 155 -4.83 -4.39 11.50
N ARG A 156 -4.52 -3.24 12.10
CA ARG A 156 -5.36 -2.63 13.15
C ARG A 156 -6.73 -2.22 12.65
N HIS A 157 -6.81 -1.85 11.39
CA HIS A 157 -8.01 -1.32 10.75
C HIS A 157 -8.76 -2.37 9.91
N LEU A 158 -8.48 -3.66 10.11
CA LEU A 158 -9.30 -4.73 9.55
C LEU A 158 -10.63 -4.85 10.32
N GLY A 159 -11.72 -4.98 9.60
CA GLY A 159 -13.02 -5.36 10.14
C GLY A 159 -13.01 -6.80 10.70
N PRO A 160 -14.10 -7.27 11.30
CA PRO A 160 -14.15 -8.58 11.97
C PRO A 160 -13.77 -9.78 11.09
N ALA A 161 -14.13 -9.75 9.79
CA ALA A 161 -13.75 -10.73 8.77
C ALA A 161 -12.83 -10.11 7.71
N GLY A 162 -12.10 -9.05 8.09
CA GLY A 162 -11.25 -8.30 7.19
C GLY A 162 -10.00 -9.06 6.80
N GLU A 163 -9.51 -8.79 5.59
CA GLU A 163 -8.26 -9.33 5.08
C GLU A 163 -7.33 -8.22 4.60
N LEU A 164 -6.03 -8.34 4.90
CA LEU A 164 -4.98 -7.50 4.34
C LEU A 164 -4.21 -8.27 3.27
N HIS A 165 -4.18 -7.73 2.07
CA HIS A 165 -3.44 -8.27 0.93
C HIS A 165 -2.25 -7.35 0.60
N VAL A 166 -1.04 -7.90 0.57
CA VAL A 166 0.18 -7.15 0.25
C VAL A 166 0.85 -7.78 -0.95
N VAL A 167 1.05 -7.02 -2.03
CA VAL A 167 1.88 -7.43 -3.16
C VAL A 167 3.06 -6.48 -3.32
N ASP A 168 4.27 -7.04 -3.40
CA ASP A 168 5.48 -6.25 -3.65
C ASP A 168 6.57 -7.14 -4.29
N PHE A 169 7.74 -6.53 -4.60
CA PHE A 169 8.87 -7.24 -5.15
C PHE A 169 9.33 -8.36 -4.22
N GLY A 170 9.53 -9.55 -4.78
CA GLY A 170 10.09 -10.68 -4.07
C GLY A 170 11.63 -10.71 -4.09
N ASP A 171 12.20 -11.87 -3.72
CA ASP A 171 13.63 -12.07 -3.57
C ASP A 171 14.38 -12.33 -4.89
N GLN A 172 13.65 -12.50 -5.99
CA GLN A 172 14.21 -12.81 -7.32
C GLN A 172 15.03 -14.10 -7.35
N SER A 173 14.81 -15.03 -6.41
CA SER A 173 15.69 -16.18 -6.13
C SER A 173 15.83 -17.14 -7.32
N ARG A 174 14.79 -17.28 -8.14
CA ARG A 174 14.74 -18.19 -9.29
C ARG A 174 14.92 -17.49 -10.63
N LEU A 175 15.36 -16.22 -10.63
CA LEU A 175 15.65 -15.47 -11.85
C LEU A 175 17.16 -15.47 -12.13
N PRO A 176 17.58 -15.37 -13.41
CA PRO A 176 19.00 -15.30 -13.76
C PRO A 176 19.72 -14.14 -13.05
N GLY A 177 20.94 -14.36 -12.59
CA GLY A 177 21.69 -13.35 -11.82
C GLY A 177 21.92 -12.03 -12.56
N TRP A 178 22.06 -12.08 -13.89
CA TRP A 178 22.19 -10.87 -14.71
C TRP A 178 20.89 -10.05 -14.70
N PHE A 179 19.72 -10.72 -14.77
CA PHE A 179 18.42 -10.06 -14.70
C PHE A 179 18.22 -9.43 -13.33
N LYS A 180 18.50 -10.17 -12.25
CA LYS A 180 18.41 -9.66 -10.88
C LYS A 180 19.25 -8.41 -10.70
N ARG A 181 20.50 -8.41 -11.14
CA ARG A 181 21.40 -7.22 -11.07
C ARG A 181 20.82 -6.02 -11.83
N GLY A 182 20.38 -6.24 -13.08
CA GLY A 182 19.78 -5.19 -13.88
C GLY A 182 18.50 -4.60 -13.24
N LEU A 183 17.63 -5.46 -12.70
CA LEU A 183 16.43 -5.02 -12.01
C LEU A 183 16.76 -4.19 -10.76
N TYR A 184 17.67 -4.65 -9.90
CA TYR A 184 18.04 -3.90 -8.69
C TYR A 184 18.67 -2.55 -9.02
N THR A 185 19.60 -2.48 -9.99
CA THR A 185 20.15 -1.20 -10.46
C THR A 185 19.06 -0.27 -10.95
N TRP A 186 18.08 -0.80 -11.67
CA TRP A 186 16.96 -0.02 -12.17
C TRP A 186 16.03 0.45 -11.03
N LEU A 187 15.72 -0.40 -10.05
CA LEU A 187 14.91 -0.06 -8.88
C LEU A 187 15.57 1.03 -8.02
N ASP A 188 16.90 0.99 -7.87
CA ASP A 188 17.66 1.99 -7.11
C ASP A 188 17.50 3.41 -7.69
N TRP A 189 17.38 3.55 -9.02
CA TRP A 189 17.12 4.85 -9.64
C TRP A 189 15.77 5.46 -9.22
N PHE A 190 14.85 4.64 -8.78
CA PHE A 190 13.52 5.07 -8.31
C PHE A 190 13.36 5.01 -6.79
N HIS A 191 14.45 4.81 -6.06
CA HIS A 191 14.45 4.66 -4.59
C HIS A 191 13.52 3.53 -4.10
N VAL A 192 13.39 2.48 -4.90
CA VAL A 192 12.60 1.29 -4.58
C VAL A 192 13.50 0.24 -3.96
N THR A 193 13.24 -0.13 -2.72
CA THR A 193 13.99 -1.15 -1.98
C THR A 193 13.12 -2.37 -1.73
N PRO A 194 13.31 -3.49 -2.45
CA PRO A 194 12.58 -4.74 -2.22
C PRO A 194 12.72 -5.22 -0.77
N ARG A 195 11.59 -5.57 -0.12
CA ARG A 195 11.55 -5.98 1.28
C ARG A 195 11.67 -7.51 1.37
N GLN A 196 12.91 -8.01 1.44
CA GLN A 196 13.18 -9.46 1.44
C GLN A 196 12.66 -10.18 2.69
N ASP A 197 12.39 -9.44 3.77
CA ASP A 197 11.83 -9.90 5.03
C ASP A 197 10.31 -9.70 5.12
N MET A 198 9.63 -9.32 4.02
CA MET A 198 8.18 -9.03 4.00
C MET A 198 7.36 -10.16 4.62
N PHE A 199 7.57 -11.41 4.24
CA PHE A 199 6.82 -12.53 4.79
C PHE A 199 7.04 -12.72 6.29
N ALA A 200 8.29 -12.65 6.75
CA ALA A 200 8.61 -12.80 8.16
C ALA A 200 7.99 -11.68 9.02
N VAL A 201 7.99 -10.46 8.50
CA VAL A 201 7.33 -9.31 9.17
C VAL A 201 5.81 -9.49 9.20
N CYS A 202 5.19 -9.87 8.08
CA CYS A 202 3.75 -10.15 8.02
C CYS A 202 3.35 -11.24 9.02
N GLU A 203 4.10 -12.34 9.10
CA GLU A 203 3.83 -13.45 10.02
C GLU A 203 3.95 -13.00 11.48
N ARG A 204 5.01 -12.28 11.83
CA ARG A 204 5.19 -11.76 13.18
C ARG A 204 4.06 -10.82 13.59
N LEU A 205 3.70 -9.85 12.73
CA LEU A 205 2.65 -8.87 13.04
C LEU A 205 1.25 -9.50 13.06
N ALA A 206 0.98 -10.48 12.21
CA ALA A 206 -0.26 -11.24 12.22
C ALA A 206 -0.40 -12.06 13.51
N ALA A 207 0.68 -12.74 13.94
CA ALA A 207 0.68 -13.55 15.16
C ALA A 207 0.39 -12.71 16.43
N GLU A 208 0.84 -11.44 16.48
CA GLU A 208 0.52 -10.49 17.56
C GLU A 208 -1.01 -10.29 17.73
N ARG A 209 -1.81 -10.63 16.72
CA ARG A 209 -3.27 -10.50 16.66
C ARG A 209 -4.03 -11.82 16.49
N GLY A 210 -3.34 -12.96 16.56
CA GLY A 210 -3.95 -14.28 16.35
C GLY A 210 -4.42 -14.49 14.90
N LEU A 211 -3.83 -13.78 13.93
CA LEU A 211 -4.13 -13.90 12.51
C LEU A 211 -3.14 -14.85 11.84
N SER A 212 -3.53 -15.40 10.70
CA SER A 212 -2.70 -16.26 9.85
C SER A 212 -2.23 -15.53 8.59
N VAL A 213 -1.14 -16.03 7.98
CA VAL A 213 -0.60 -15.48 6.75
C VAL A 213 -0.53 -16.57 5.68
N GLU A 214 -1.20 -16.36 4.57
CA GLU A 214 -1.01 -17.13 3.34
C GLU A 214 0.06 -16.46 2.48
N ARG A 215 1.05 -17.24 2.01
CA ARG A 215 2.15 -16.76 1.18
C ARG A 215 2.02 -17.29 -0.24
N ARG A 216 2.18 -16.41 -1.23
CA ARG A 216 2.24 -16.78 -2.66
C ARG A 216 3.47 -16.15 -3.29
N VAL A 217 4.30 -17.00 -3.91
CA VAL A 217 5.49 -16.58 -4.66
C VAL A 217 5.17 -16.67 -6.14
N LEU A 218 5.22 -15.54 -6.83
CA LEU A 218 4.85 -15.43 -8.23
C LEU A 218 6.06 -15.19 -9.13
N TYR A 219 5.97 -15.63 -10.37
CA TYR A 219 6.92 -15.32 -11.44
C TYR A 219 8.38 -15.58 -11.03
N ARG A 220 8.66 -16.76 -10.49
CA ARG A 220 10.00 -17.19 -10.06
C ARG A 220 10.61 -16.30 -8.95
N GLY A 221 9.79 -15.79 -8.06
CA GLY A 221 10.22 -14.90 -6.98
C GLY A 221 10.26 -13.43 -7.37
N PHE A 222 9.76 -13.05 -8.55
CA PHE A 222 9.69 -11.64 -8.95
C PHE A 222 8.73 -10.85 -8.06
N ALA A 223 7.56 -11.40 -7.78
CA ALA A 223 6.56 -10.80 -6.91
C ALA A 223 6.15 -11.77 -5.81
N TRP A 224 5.92 -11.21 -4.63
CA TRP A 224 5.37 -11.91 -3.47
C TRP A 224 4.01 -11.35 -3.11
N ILE A 225 3.08 -12.23 -2.73
CA ILE A 225 1.80 -11.84 -2.15
C ILE A 225 1.71 -12.45 -0.74
N ALA A 226 1.36 -11.63 0.24
CA ALA A 226 0.96 -12.05 1.58
C ALA A 226 -0.52 -11.71 1.79
N VAL A 227 -1.32 -12.67 2.27
CA VAL A 227 -2.72 -12.45 2.68
C VAL A 227 -2.81 -12.72 4.16
N ILE A 228 -3.18 -11.71 4.94
CA ILE A 228 -3.33 -11.78 6.40
C ILE A 228 -4.82 -11.78 6.71
N ARG A 229 -5.29 -12.78 7.46
CA ARG A 229 -6.71 -12.96 7.82
C ARG A 229 -6.87 -13.75 9.10
N ALA A 230 -8.10 -13.81 9.64
CA ALA A 230 -8.40 -14.68 10.76
C ALA A 230 -8.00 -16.13 10.46
N SER A 231 -7.47 -16.81 11.47
CA SER A 231 -7.22 -18.26 11.38
C SER A 231 -8.55 -19.00 11.22
N ALA A 232 -8.61 -19.94 10.29
CA ALA A 232 -9.79 -20.77 10.06
C ALA A 232 -10.00 -21.73 11.22
#